data_bd0b589dadcdfabf13b38796898b9fd6
#
_entry.id   bd0b589dadcdfabf13b38796898b9fd6
#
_cell.length_a   1.000
_cell.length_b   1.000
_cell.length_c   1.000
_cell.angle_alpha   90.00
_cell.angle_beta   90.00
_cell.angle_gamma   90.00
#
_symmetry.space_group_name_H-M   'P 1'
#
loop_
_entity.id
_entity.type
_entity.pdbx_description
1 polymer ?
#
loop_
_entity_poly.entity_id
_entity_poly.type
_entity_poly.pdbx_seq_one_letter_code
_entity_poly.pdbx_strand_id
1 'polypeptide(L)'
;MLIVRWMIYLSLVFGACGLRADADLENAYYTAGPPNRDGIGKFYMGREISHVMGHLGAGWLERPERERQERTDLLIAGLSLSEDFVVADIGAGTGYFTFPVAQRVPEGKVIAVDIQPEMLARIEQRKALEDVANVETVLGEADDPKLPESEIDLAFIVDAYHEFSFPREMGERLKESLKPGGQLVLVEYRAEDPRVPIKRLHKMSEVQVKQEMAAIGLDWVRTESYLPQQHVLIFQNPRAQP
;
A
#
# COMPACT_ATOMS: atom_id res chain seq x y z
N MET A 1 8.19 9.20 -74.49
CA MET A 1 9.05 8.62 -73.44
C MET A 1 8.55 9.12 -72.11
N LEU A 2 7.71 8.31 -71.44
CA LEU A 2 7.19 8.61 -70.09
C LEU A 2 8.07 7.90 -69.06
N ILE A 3 8.67 8.64 -68.13
CA ILE A 3 9.41 8.11 -67.00
C ILE A 3 8.46 8.09 -65.80
N VAL A 4 8.02 6.89 -65.40
CA VAL A 4 7.22 6.66 -64.20
C VAL A 4 8.16 6.61 -63.00
N ARG A 5 8.04 7.57 -62.05
CA ARG A 5 8.74 7.59 -60.76
C ARG A 5 7.93 6.76 -59.77
N TRP A 6 8.53 5.66 -59.30
CA TRP A 6 8.02 4.89 -58.14
C TRP A 6 8.40 5.63 -56.85
N MET A 7 7.42 6.07 -56.11
CA MET A 7 7.59 6.49 -54.70
C MET A 7 7.43 5.27 -53.82
N ILE A 8 8.50 4.89 -53.13
CA ILE A 8 8.49 3.86 -52.10
C ILE A 8 8.01 4.52 -50.82
N TYR A 9 6.81 4.14 -50.34
CA TYR A 9 6.35 4.47 -48.99
C TYR A 9 7.03 3.53 -47.99
N LEU A 10 7.96 4.10 -47.20
CA LEU A 10 8.56 3.44 -46.04
C LEU A 10 7.63 3.67 -44.84
N SER A 11 6.75 2.72 -44.58
CA SER A 11 5.90 2.73 -43.37
C SER A 11 6.77 2.36 -42.17
N LEU A 12 7.09 3.34 -41.33
CA LEU A 12 7.70 3.13 -40.02
C LEU A 12 6.71 2.41 -39.09
N VAL A 13 6.96 1.13 -38.85
CA VAL A 13 6.31 0.37 -37.76
C VAL A 13 7.11 0.66 -36.49
N PHE A 14 6.75 1.74 -35.80
CA PHE A 14 7.15 1.97 -34.43
C PHE A 14 5.86 1.91 -33.56
N GLY A 15 5.69 0.88 -32.75
CA GLY A 15 4.58 0.86 -31.83
C GLY A 15 4.19 -0.46 -31.18
N ALA A 16 5.02 -1.52 -31.25
CA ALA A 16 4.62 -2.80 -30.66
C ALA A 16 5.61 -3.38 -29.63
N CYS A 17 6.69 -2.68 -29.29
CA CYS A 17 7.73 -3.25 -28.42
C CYS A 17 7.51 -2.92 -26.92
N GLY A 18 6.90 -1.78 -26.58
CA GLY A 18 6.69 -1.38 -25.18
C GLY A 18 5.61 -2.22 -24.49
N LEU A 19 4.46 -2.37 -25.13
CA LEU A 19 3.31 -3.10 -24.56
C LEU A 19 3.54 -4.61 -24.32
N ARG A 20 4.48 -5.23 -25.05
CA ARG A 20 4.85 -6.63 -24.81
C ARG A 20 5.84 -6.79 -23.65
N ALA A 21 6.74 -5.86 -23.47
CA ALA A 21 7.71 -5.92 -22.37
C ALA A 21 7.05 -5.79 -21.01
N ASP A 22 6.04 -4.93 -20.86
CA ASP A 22 5.30 -4.76 -19.59
C ASP A 22 4.43 -5.99 -19.27
N ALA A 23 3.77 -6.59 -20.27
CA ALA A 23 3.00 -7.82 -20.10
C ALA A 23 3.88 -9.05 -19.78
N ASP A 24 5.11 -9.11 -20.30
CA ASP A 24 6.07 -10.18 -20.02
C ASP A 24 6.68 -10.03 -18.62
N LEU A 25 6.83 -8.81 -18.11
CA LEU A 25 7.26 -8.52 -16.72
C LEU A 25 6.17 -8.85 -15.70
N GLU A 26 4.93 -8.51 -15.99
CA GLU A 26 3.78 -8.88 -15.12
C GLU A 26 3.69 -10.40 -14.93
N ASN A 27 3.92 -11.19 -15.97
CA ASN A 27 3.96 -12.64 -15.89
C ASN A 27 5.19 -13.21 -15.15
N ALA A 28 6.25 -12.42 -14.93
CA ALA A 28 7.45 -12.90 -14.24
C ALA A 28 7.27 -12.98 -12.72
N TYR A 29 6.42 -12.14 -12.14
CA TYR A 29 6.25 -12.04 -10.69
C TYR A 29 4.99 -12.70 -10.17
N TYR A 30 3.98 -12.85 -11.03
CA TYR A 30 2.66 -13.35 -10.65
C TYR A 30 2.37 -14.67 -11.33
N THR A 31 1.62 -15.52 -10.64
CA THR A 31 1.03 -16.72 -11.21
C THR A 31 -0.49 -16.68 -11.07
N ALA A 32 -1.19 -17.28 -12.04
CA ALA A 32 -2.63 -17.45 -11.98
C ALA A 32 -3.00 -18.85 -11.52
N GLY A 33 -4.09 -18.98 -10.78
CA GLY A 33 -4.60 -20.26 -10.31
C GLY A 33 -6.10 -20.21 -10.01
N PRO A 34 -6.73 -21.35 -9.68
CA PRO A 34 -8.11 -21.37 -9.24
C PRO A 34 -8.27 -20.48 -7.98
N PRO A 35 -9.21 -19.51 -7.98
CA PRO A 35 -9.39 -18.63 -6.84
C PRO A 35 -10.02 -19.39 -5.66
N ASN A 36 -9.54 -19.09 -4.46
CA ASN A 36 -10.28 -19.39 -3.24
C ASN A 36 -11.49 -18.44 -3.13
N ARG A 37 -12.44 -18.78 -2.25
CA ARG A 37 -13.67 -17.98 -2.05
C ARG A 37 -13.39 -16.49 -1.77
N ASP A 38 -12.31 -16.19 -1.06
CA ASP A 38 -11.93 -14.83 -0.63
C ASP A 38 -10.70 -14.32 -1.40
N GLY A 39 -10.27 -14.99 -2.48
CA GLY A 39 -9.10 -14.68 -3.29
C GLY A 39 -9.43 -14.34 -4.73
N ILE A 40 -8.52 -13.63 -5.40
CA ILE A 40 -8.70 -13.19 -6.79
C ILE A 40 -8.09 -14.17 -7.82
N GLY A 41 -7.49 -15.29 -7.38
CA GLY A 41 -6.82 -16.25 -8.25
C GLY A 41 -5.49 -15.77 -8.82
N LYS A 42 -4.97 -14.64 -8.33
CA LYS A 42 -3.63 -14.11 -8.61
C LYS A 42 -2.73 -14.39 -7.42
N PHE A 43 -1.54 -14.89 -7.69
CA PHE A 43 -0.58 -15.27 -6.67
C PHE A 43 0.70 -14.46 -6.80
N TYR A 44 1.19 -13.94 -5.69
CA TYR A 44 2.48 -13.26 -5.60
C TYR A 44 3.38 -13.99 -4.60
N MET A 45 4.56 -14.41 -5.04
CA MET A 45 5.54 -15.14 -4.23
C MET A 45 4.94 -16.32 -3.43
N GLY A 46 3.95 -17.01 -4.03
CA GLY A 46 3.31 -18.21 -3.47
C GLY A 46 2.07 -17.94 -2.61
N ARG A 47 1.74 -16.71 -2.24
CA ARG A 47 0.46 -16.38 -1.60
C ARG A 47 -0.59 -15.95 -2.62
N GLU A 48 -1.83 -16.38 -2.41
CA GLU A 48 -2.97 -15.83 -3.14
C GLU A 48 -3.36 -14.47 -2.58
N ILE A 49 -3.58 -13.50 -3.47
CA ILE A 49 -4.05 -12.16 -3.13
C ILE A 49 -5.53 -12.21 -2.77
N SER A 50 -5.94 -11.56 -1.68
CA SER A 50 -7.34 -11.51 -1.28
C SER A 50 -8.15 -10.52 -2.11
N HIS A 51 -9.48 -10.63 -2.06
CA HIS A 51 -10.36 -9.58 -2.56
C HIS A 51 -10.21 -8.31 -1.72
N VAL A 52 -10.26 -7.15 -2.39
CA VAL A 52 -10.32 -5.84 -1.74
C VAL A 52 -11.64 -5.70 -0.99
N MET A 53 -11.60 -5.17 0.23
CA MET A 53 -12.79 -4.78 0.96
C MET A 53 -13.38 -3.51 0.35
N GLY A 54 -14.56 -3.62 -0.27
CA GLY A 54 -15.26 -2.48 -0.86
C GLY A 54 -15.74 -1.46 0.19
N HIS A 55 -15.97 -0.21 -0.25
CA HIS A 55 -16.42 0.90 0.60
C HIS A 55 -17.74 0.63 1.36
N LEU A 56 -18.56 -0.33 0.92
CA LEU A 56 -19.73 -0.80 1.68
C LEU A 56 -19.34 -1.48 2.99
N GLY A 57 -18.10 -1.95 3.12
CA GLY A 57 -17.51 -2.48 4.35
C GLY A 57 -17.02 -1.42 5.34
N ALA A 58 -17.14 -0.12 5.04
CA ALA A 58 -16.64 0.97 5.88
C ALA A 58 -17.10 0.89 7.35
N GLY A 59 -18.31 0.39 7.60
CA GLY A 59 -18.81 0.17 8.98
C GLY A 59 -17.98 -0.82 9.80
N TRP A 60 -17.28 -1.76 9.14
CA TRP A 60 -16.35 -2.66 9.83
C TRP A 60 -15.12 -1.90 10.35
N LEU A 61 -14.62 -0.92 9.59
CA LEU A 61 -13.47 -0.09 9.99
C LEU A 61 -13.77 0.80 11.19
N GLU A 62 -15.02 1.22 11.35
CA GLU A 62 -15.49 2.12 12.40
C GLU A 62 -16.23 1.39 13.55
N ARG A 63 -16.12 0.05 13.62
CA ARG A 63 -16.81 -0.72 14.66
C ARG A 63 -16.31 -0.32 16.06
N PRO A 64 -17.20 -0.16 17.05
CA PRO A 64 -16.82 0.30 18.39
C PRO A 64 -15.81 -0.60 19.11
N GLU A 65 -15.78 -1.89 18.75
CA GLU A 65 -14.89 -2.87 19.37
C GLU A 65 -13.46 -2.81 18.84
N ARG A 66 -13.20 -2.09 17.72
CA ARG A 66 -11.92 -2.09 17.02
C ARG A 66 -10.75 -1.71 17.92
N GLU A 67 -10.86 -0.58 18.61
CA GLU A 67 -9.81 -0.12 19.53
C GLU A 67 -9.46 -1.17 20.58
N ARG A 68 -10.49 -1.77 21.21
CA ARG A 68 -10.27 -2.81 22.23
C ARG A 68 -9.69 -4.11 21.66
N GLN A 69 -10.09 -4.51 20.45
CA GLN A 69 -9.67 -5.76 19.82
C GLN A 69 -8.29 -5.67 19.18
N GLU A 70 -7.96 -4.54 18.56
CA GLU A 70 -6.74 -4.33 17.80
C GLU A 70 -5.73 -3.46 18.56
N ARG A 71 -6.13 -2.73 19.62
CA ARG A 71 -5.30 -1.79 20.36
C ARG A 71 -4.68 -0.74 19.43
N THR A 72 -5.57 -0.12 18.64
CA THR A 72 -5.21 0.94 17.69
C THR A 72 -4.51 2.13 18.36
N ASP A 73 -4.83 2.40 19.65
CA ASP A 73 -4.12 3.32 20.51
C ASP A 73 -2.64 3.01 20.65
N LEU A 74 -2.29 1.73 20.83
CA LEU A 74 -0.88 1.29 20.93
C LEU A 74 -0.17 1.38 19.58
N LEU A 75 -0.88 1.08 18.48
CA LEU A 75 -0.28 1.23 17.15
C LEU A 75 0.11 2.68 16.90
N ILE A 76 -0.80 3.64 17.10
CA ILE A 76 -0.55 5.06 16.90
C ILE A 76 0.59 5.55 17.82
N ALA A 77 0.60 5.10 19.08
CA ALA A 77 1.67 5.43 20.03
C ALA A 77 3.04 4.84 19.62
N GLY A 78 3.01 3.65 18.99
CA GLY A 78 4.23 2.93 18.55
C GLY A 78 4.82 3.42 17.24
N LEU A 79 4.10 4.23 16.45
CA LEU A 79 4.66 4.88 15.27
C LEU A 79 5.71 5.91 15.71
N SER A 80 6.92 5.79 15.18
CA SER A 80 8.05 6.70 15.49
C SER A 80 7.88 8.00 14.69
N LEU A 81 6.98 8.87 15.11
CA LEU A 81 6.63 10.12 14.44
C LEU A 81 7.39 11.31 15.03
N SER A 82 7.88 12.21 14.16
CA SER A 82 8.25 13.59 14.51
C SER A 82 7.16 14.54 14.08
N GLU A 83 7.04 15.69 14.75
CA GLU A 83 5.96 16.66 14.52
C GLU A 83 5.92 17.22 13.10
N ASP A 84 7.06 17.22 12.41
CA ASP A 84 7.28 17.72 11.04
C ASP A 84 7.22 16.65 9.95
N PHE A 85 6.93 15.39 10.30
CA PHE A 85 6.93 14.30 9.32
C PHE A 85 5.83 14.46 8.26
N VAL A 86 6.19 14.10 7.02
CA VAL A 86 5.25 13.79 5.95
C VAL A 86 4.95 12.29 6.02
N VAL A 87 3.73 11.95 6.40
CA VAL A 87 3.29 10.57 6.61
C VAL A 87 2.32 10.16 5.52
N ALA A 88 2.45 8.94 4.99
CA ALA A 88 1.48 8.36 4.06
C ALA A 88 0.68 7.23 4.74
N ASP A 89 -0.64 7.33 4.71
CA ASP A 89 -1.59 6.30 5.14
C ASP A 89 -2.12 5.60 3.89
N ILE A 90 -1.67 4.37 3.64
CA ILE A 90 -1.94 3.63 2.40
C ILE A 90 -3.05 2.60 2.61
N GLY A 91 -4.13 2.73 1.82
CA GLY A 91 -5.38 2.03 2.09
C GLY A 91 -6.10 2.67 3.28
N ALA A 92 -6.15 4.00 3.28
CA ALA A 92 -6.61 4.80 4.42
C ALA A 92 -8.08 4.55 4.82
N GLY A 93 -8.88 4.00 3.90
CA GLY A 93 -10.28 3.68 4.13
C GLY A 93 -11.07 4.90 4.59
N THR A 94 -11.65 4.83 5.78
CA THR A 94 -12.44 5.91 6.39
C THR A 94 -11.58 7.00 7.05
N GLY A 95 -10.25 6.85 7.05
CA GLY A 95 -9.36 7.75 7.78
C GLY A 95 -9.24 7.44 9.26
N TYR A 96 -9.59 6.21 9.67
CA TYR A 96 -9.55 5.80 11.09
C TYR A 96 -8.18 6.08 11.74
N PHE A 97 -7.08 5.79 11.04
CA PHE A 97 -5.72 6.09 11.51
C PHE A 97 -5.22 7.47 11.05
N THR A 98 -5.66 7.94 9.89
CA THR A 98 -5.25 9.23 9.30
C THR A 98 -5.35 10.39 10.30
N PHE A 99 -6.51 10.57 10.93
CA PHE A 99 -6.77 11.72 11.82
C PHE A 99 -5.98 11.67 13.13
N PRO A 100 -5.93 10.54 13.87
CA PRO A 100 -5.07 10.46 15.06
C PRO A 100 -3.58 10.64 14.74
N VAL A 101 -3.12 10.18 13.57
CA VAL A 101 -1.73 10.41 13.12
C VAL A 101 -1.51 11.87 12.76
N ALA A 102 -2.46 12.54 12.12
CA ALA A 102 -2.38 13.97 11.80
C ALA A 102 -2.19 14.85 13.05
N GLN A 103 -2.81 14.47 14.17
CA GLN A 103 -2.62 15.16 15.46
C GLN A 103 -1.19 14.99 16.01
N ARG A 104 -0.44 13.97 15.57
CA ARG A 104 0.93 13.70 15.99
C ARG A 104 1.97 14.39 15.13
N VAL A 105 1.59 14.93 13.98
CA VAL A 105 2.45 15.62 13.03
C VAL A 105 1.90 17.02 12.70
N PRO A 106 1.73 17.89 13.71
CA PRO A 106 1.06 19.19 13.53
C PRO A 106 1.87 20.17 12.65
N GLU A 107 3.17 20.01 12.51
CA GLU A 107 4.05 20.79 11.64
C GLU A 107 4.30 20.12 10.29
N GLY A 108 3.89 18.84 10.16
CA GLY A 108 3.94 18.04 8.95
C GLY A 108 2.57 17.85 8.32
N LYS A 109 2.37 16.71 7.68
CA LYS A 109 1.07 16.34 7.10
C LYS A 109 0.90 14.83 6.98
N VAL A 110 -0.37 14.40 6.83
CA VAL A 110 -0.73 13.03 6.45
C VAL A 110 -1.34 13.03 5.06
N ILE A 111 -0.81 12.20 4.18
CA ILE A 111 -1.36 11.92 2.86
C ILE A 111 -2.14 10.61 2.95
N ALA A 112 -3.46 10.69 2.92
CA ALA A 112 -4.36 9.54 2.94
C ALA A 112 -4.58 9.05 1.50
N VAL A 113 -4.09 7.84 1.20
CA VAL A 113 -4.19 7.23 -0.12
C VAL A 113 -5.19 6.08 -0.08
N ASP A 114 -6.16 6.10 -0.97
CA ASP A 114 -7.07 4.96 -1.18
C ASP A 114 -7.42 4.85 -2.67
N ILE A 115 -7.75 3.65 -3.13
CA ILE A 115 -8.17 3.40 -4.52
C ILE A 115 -9.67 3.63 -4.72
N GLN A 116 -10.42 3.83 -3.65
CA GLN A 116 -11.88 3.98 -3.65
C GLN A 116 -12.25 5.44 -3.36
N PRO A 117 -12.79 6.18 -4.35
CA PRO A 117 -13.15 7.59 -4.15
C PRO A 117 -14.22 7.78 -3.06
N GLU A 118 -15.06 6.78 -2.81
CA GLU A 118 -16.06 6.82 -1.73
C GLU A 118 -15.43 6.80 -0.33
N MET A 119 -14.28 6.16 -0.17
CA MET A 119 -13.50 6.21 1.08
C MET A 119 -12.89 7.59 1.27
N LEU A 120 -12.24 8.14 0.25
CA LEU A 120 -11.66 9.48 0.30
C LEU A 120 -12.73 10.56 0.54
N ALA A 121 -13.91 10.42 -0.03
CA ALA A 121 -15.02 11.34 0.24
C ALA A 121 -15.41 11.39 1.73
N ARG A 122 -15.30 10.28 2.46
CA ARG A 122 -15.53 10.26 3.92
C ARG A 122 -14.43 11.01 4.67
N ILE A 123 -13.17 10.86 4.25
CA ILE A 123 -12.04 11.60 4.82
C ILE A 123 -12.23 13.10 4.60
N GLU A 124 -12.56 13.52 3.38
CA GLU A 124 -12.80 14.94 3.06
C GLU A 124 -13.97 15.51 3.86
N GLN A 125 -15.06 14.75 4.02
CA GLN A 125 -16.17 15.16 4.87
C GLN A 125 -15.74 15.37 6.32
N ARG A 126 -14.95 14.45 6.86
CA ARG A 126 -14.44 14.50 8.24
C ARG A 126 -13.47 15.67 8.43
N LYS A 127 -12.55 15.90 7.49
CA LYS A 127 -11.65 17.07 7.48
C LYS A 127 -12.43 18.39 7.63
N ALA A 128 -13.49 18.54 6.82
CA ALA A 128 -14.31 19.73 6.85
C ALA A 128 -15.10 19.91 8.16
N LEU A 129 -15.56 18.80 8.78
CA LEU A 129 -16.30 18.82 10.03
C LEU A 129 -15.40 19.11 11.25
N GLU A 130 -14.16 18.59 11.24
CA GLU A 130 -13.22 18.70 12.36
C GLU A 130 -12.18 19.83 12.16
N ASP A 131 -12.27 20.59 11.05
CA ASP A 131 -11.34 21.68 10.67
C ASP A 131 -9.86 21.25 10.66
N VAL A 132 -9.59 20.06 10.08
CA VAL A 132 -8.24 19.48 10.02
C VAL A 132 -7.55 19.92 8.74
N ALA A 133 -6.49 20.72 8.87
CA ALA A 133 -5.79 21.33 7.72
C ALA A 133 -4.64 20.47 7.17
N ASN A 134 -4.02 19.62 8.00
CA ASN A 134 -2.81 18.87 7.65
C ASN A 134 -3.07 17.42 7.17
N VAL A 135 -4.24 17.18 6.58
CA VAL A 135 -4.59 15.93 5.90
C VAL A 135 -4.84 16.23 4.42
N GLU A 136 -4.17 15.50 3.56
CA GLU A 136 -4.39 15.51 2.10
C GLU A 136 -4.93 14.15 1.66
N THR A 137 -5.81 14.12 0.65
CA THR A 137 -6.31 12.86 0.08
C THR A 137 -5.75 12.66 -1.32
N VAL A 138 -5.38 11.43 -1.65
CA VAL A 138 -4.87 11.05 -2.97
C VAL A 138 -5.62 9.81 -3.44
N LEU A 139 -6.23 9.89 -4.62
CA LEU A 139 -6.79 8.73 -5.29
C LEU A 139 -5.66 7.95 -5.96
N GLY A 140 -5.25 6.85 -5.32
CA GLY A 140 -4.27 5.92 -5.85
C GLY A 140 -4.83 5.02 -6.96
N GLU A 141 -3.94 4.31 -7.61
CA GLU A 141 -4.26 3.22 -8.53
C GLU A 141 -3.86 1.88 -7.89
N ALA A 142 -4.19 0.77 -8.52
CA ALA A 142 -3.93 -0.56 -7.96
C ALA A 142 -2.43 -0.89 -7.84
N ASP A 143 -1.59 -0.24 -8.63
CA ASP A 143 -0.14 -0.42 -8.76
C ASP A 143 0.67 0.85 -8.44
N ASP A 144 0.00 1.98 -8.17
CA ASP A 144 0.67 3.27 -7.94
C ASP A 144 -0.08 4.11 -6.88
N PRO A 145 0.56 4.44 -5.75
CA PRO A 145 -0.04 5.27 -4.70
C PRO A 145 -0.12 6.76 -5.09
N LYS A 146 0.46 7.17 -6.23
CA LYS A 146 0.53 8.56 -6.71
C LYS A 146 1.17 9.53 -5.70
N LEU A 147 2.15 9.04 -4.96
CA LEU A 147 2.91 9.85 -4.01
C LEU A 147 4.12 10.51 -4.68
N PRO A 148 4.54 11.68 -4.21
CA PRO A 148 5.77 12.32 -4.69
C PRO A 148 7.01 11.50 -4.30
N GLU A 149 8.04 11.53 -5.17
CA GLU A 149 9.30 10.82 -4.97
C GLU A 149 10.12 11.44 -3.82
N SER A 150 10.66 10.60 -2.94
CA SER A 150 11.59 10.98 -1.86
C SER A 150 11.08 12.08 -0.93
N GLU A 151 9.76 12.15 -0.70
CA GLU A 151 9.16 13.15 0.20
C GLU A 151 8.58 12.52 1.49
N ILE A 152 8.35 11.21 1.53
CA ILE A 152 7.69 10.55 2.65
C ILE A 152 8.71 10.12 3.71
N ASP A 153 8.50 10.55 4.96
CA ASP A 153 9.31 10.15 6.12
C ASP A 153 8.89 8.77 6.63
N LEU A 154 7.57 8.53 6.68
CA LEU A 154 6.97 7.27 7.11
C LEU A 154 5.71 6.99 6.29
N ALA A 155 5.65 5.81 5.67
CA ALA A 155 4.42 5.25 5.14
C ALA A 155 3.94 4.11 6.04
N PHE A 156 2.64 3.97 6.24
CA PHE A 156 2.08 2.83 6.96
C PHE A 156 0.88 2.22 6.23
N ILE A 157 0.71 0.92 6.39
CA ILE A 157 -0.39 0.13 5.81
C ILE A 157 -0.95 -0.74 6.93
N VAL A 158 -2.25 -0.64 7.22
CA VAL A 158 -2.90 -1.42 8.28
C VAL A 158 -3.96 -2.32 7.69
N ASP A 159 -3.73 -3.62 7.78
CA ASP A 159 -4.66 -4.68 7.33
C ASP A 159 -5.18 -4.46 5.89
N ALA A 160 -4.30 -4.01 4.99
CA ALA A 160 -4.64 -3.72 3.60
C ALA A 160 -3.66 -4.29 2.57
N TYR A 161 -2.39 -4.50 2.92
CA TYR A 161 -1.37 -4.95 1.97
C TYR A 161 -1.70 -6.33 1.35
N HIS A 162 -2.34 -7.22 2.11
CA HIS A 162 -2.76 -8.53 1.62
C HIS A 162 -3.81 -8.46 0.49
N GLU A 163 -4.45 -7.31 0.30
CA GLU A 163 -5.46 -7.03 -0.74
C GLU A 163 -4.87 -6.40 -2.01
N PHE A 164 -3.60 -5.99 -2.00
CA PHE A 164 -2.99 -5.30 -3.15
C PHE A 164 -2.91 -6.23 -4.35
N SER A 165 -3.57 -5.84 -5.46
CA SER A 165 -3.59 -6.62 -6.69
C SER A 165 -2.24 -6.64 -7.41
N PHE A 166 -1.40 -5.63 -7.16
CA PHE A 166 -0.06 -5.46 -7.71
C PHE A 166 0.92 -5.08 -6.58
N PRO A 167 1.15 -6.01 -5.59
CA PRO A 167 1.93 -5.68 -4.40
C PRO A 167 3.38 -5.33 -4.68
N ARG A 168 3.98 -5.85 -5.78
CA ARG A 168 5.34 -5.52 -6.16
C ARG A 168 5.43 -4.10 -6.70
N GLU A 169 4.62 -3.76 -7.68
CA GLU A 169 4.61 -2.45 -8.35
C GLU A 169 4.26 -1.35 -7.33
N MET A 170 3.21 -1.56 -6.54
CA MET A 170 2.84 -0.68 -5.44
C MET A 170 3.98 -0.51 -4.44
N GLY A 171 4.64 -1.60 -4.05
CA GLY A 171 5.76 -1.57 -3.12
C GLY A 171 6.99 -0.84 -3.68
N GLU A 172 7.31 -1.00 -4.96
CA GLU A 172 8.38 -0.27 -5.65
C GLU A 172 8.08 1.24 -5.67
N ARG A 173 6.85 1.64 -5.99
CA ARG A 173 6.42 3.05 -5.96
C ARG A 173 6.43 3.64 -4.55
N LEU A 174 5.99 2.88 -3.55
CA LEU A 174 6.10 3.28 -2.15
C LEU A 174 7.56 3.49 -1.73
N LYS A 175 8.46 2.59 -2.11
CA LYS A 175 9.90 2.76 -1.84
C LYS A 175 10.46 4.02 -2.51
N GLU A 176 10.09 4.31 -3.76
CA GLU A 176 10.50 5.52 -4.47
C GLU A 176 9.99 6.79 -3.77
N SER A 177 8.80 6.75 -3.18
CA SER A 177 8.25 7.89 -2.43
C SER A 177 8.92 8.14 -1.08
N LEU A 178 9.50 7.09 -0.47
CA LEU A 178 10.20 7.20 0.80
C LEU A 178 11.52 7.94 0.66
N LYS A 179 11.78 8.88 1.55
CA LYS A 179 13.11 9.49 1.72
C LYS A 179 14.17 8.41 1.96
N PRO A 180 15.44 8.66 1.62
CA PRO A 180 16.54 7.80 2.07
C PRO A 180 16.55 7.67 3.59
N GLY A 181 16.35 6.46 4.11
CA GLY A 181 16.16 6.19 5.53
C GLY A 181 14.72 6.34 6.03
N GLY A 182 13.77 6.72 5.17
CA GLY A 182 12.34 6.72 5.46
C GLY A 182 11.83 5.30 5.73
N GLN A 183 10.73 5.18 6.46
CA GLN A 183 10.22 3.89 6.94
C GLN A 183 8.90 3.51 6.28
N LEU A 184 8.76 2.20 6.01
CA LEU A 184 7.48 1.56 5.72
C LEU A 184 7.08 0.69 6.91
N VAL A 185 5.91 0.92 7.48
CA VAL A 185 5.33 0.15 8.58
C VAL A 185 4.16 -0.67 8.05
N LEU A 186 4.31 -1.99 8.04
CA LEU A 186 3.25 -2.92 7.68
C LEU A 186 2.64 -3.53 8.94
N VAL A 187 1.32 -3.41 9.06
CA VAL A 187 0.53 -4.00 10.15
C VAL A 187 -0.41 -5.01 9.54
N GLU A 188 -0.28 -6.28 9.92
CA GLU A 188 -1.06 -7.37 9.35
C GLU A 188 -1.49 -8.35 10.43
N TYR A 189 -2.68 -8.94 10.30
CA TYR A 189 -3.11 -10.02 11.17
C TYR A 189 -2.19 -11.23 11.05
N ARG A 190 -1.77 -11.78 12.20
CA ARG A 190 -0.81 -12.90 12.26
C ARG A 190 -1.38 -14.17 11.63
N ALA A 191 -0.81 -14.63 10.52
CA ALA A 191 -1.17 -15.92 9.93
C ALA A 191 -0.69 -17.11 10.76
N GLU A 192 0.34 -16.91 11.59
CA GLU A 192 0.93 -17.92 12.48
C GLU A 192 0.01 -18.27 13.66
N ASP A 193 -0.90 -17.37 14.04
CA ASP A 193 -1.82 -17.61 15.15
C ASP A 193 -3.21 -18.05 14.64
N PRO A 194 -3.58 -19.33 14.81
CA PRO A 194 -4.88 -19.84 14.38
C PRO A 194 -6.05 -19.28 15.20
N ARG A 195 -5.78 -18.66 16.37
CA ARG A 195 -6.81 -18.06 17.23
C ARG A 195 -7.24 -16.68 16.77
N VAL A 196 -6.48 -16.02 15.89
CA VAL A 196 -6.89 -14.74 15.30
C VAL A 196 -8.10 -14.99 14.39
N PRO A 197 -9.30 -14.42 14.71
CA PRO A 197 -10.57 -14.77 14.08
C PRO A 197 -10.79 -14.03 12.77
N ILE A 198 -9.78 -14.02 11.91
CA ILE A 198 -9.76 -13.39 10.58
C ILE A 198 -9.61 -14.46 9.51
N LYS A 199 -10.24 -14.28 8.37
CA LYS A 199 -10.15 -15.19 7.21
C LYS A 199 -8.70 -15.39 6.78
N ARG A 200 -8.37 -16.57 6.30
CA ARG A 200 -7.00 -16.98 6.01
C ARG A 200 -6.25 -16.04 5.04
N LEU A 201 -6.90 -15.60 3.97
CA LEU A 201 -6.27 -14.72 2.96
C LEU A 201 -6.13 -13.27 3.43
N HIS A 202 -6.83 -12.88 4.50
CA HIS A 202 -6.70 -11.56 5.14
C HIS A 202 -5.71 -11.59 6.33
N LYS A 203 -4.78 -12.54 6.32
CA LYS A 203 -3.68 -12.64 7.27
C LYS A 203 -2.38 -12.82 6.51
N MET A 204 -1.29 -12.29 7.03
CA MET A 204 0.04 -12.53 6.47
C MET A 204 1.00 -13.07 7.52
N SER A 205 1.90 -13.96 7.11
CA SER A 205 2.99 -14.37 7.99
C SER A 205 4.14 -13.37 7.93
N GLU A 206 4.86 -13.25 9.04
CA GLU A 206 6.06 -12.41 9.09
C GLU A 206 7.07 -12.79 8.00
N VAL A 207 7.25 -14.10 7.78
CA VAL A 207 8.17 -14.61 6.75
C VAL A 207 7.76 -14.14 5.36
N GLN A 208 6.47 -14.23 5.02
CA GLN A 208 5.96 -13.80 3.71
C GLN A 208 6.15 -12.29 3.51
N VAL A 209 5.78 -11.48 4.49
CA VAL A 209 5.94 -10.02 4.41
C VAL A 209 7.41 -9.65 4.22
N LYS A 210 8.33 -10.24 4.98
CA LYS A 210 9.77 -10.00 4.84
C LYS A 210 10.31 -10.37 3.47
N GLN A 211 9.85 -11.49 2.90
CA GLN A 211 10.26 -11.90 1.56
C GLN A 211 9.78 -10.92 0.49
N GLU A 212 8.52 -10.46 0.57
CA GLU A 212 7.95 -9.53 -0.39
C GLU A 212 8.65 -8.15 -0.31
N MET A 213 8.92 -7.64 0.89
CA MET A 213 9.62 -6.35 1.08
C MET A 213 11.10 -6.43 0.68
N ALA A 214 11.78 -7.54 0.95
CA ALA A 214 13.15 -7.74 0.48
C ALA A 214 13.24 -7.79 -1.04
N ALA A 215 12.23 -8.34 -1.73
CA ALA A 215 12.20 -8.42 -3.20
C ALA A 215 12.12 -7.04 -3.88
N ILE A 216 11.64 -6.02 -3.19
CA ILE A 216 11.62 -4.62 -3.66
C ILE A 216 12.78 -3.78 -3.09
N GLY A 217 13.66 -4.40 -2.30
CA GLY A 217 14.87 -3.78 -1.76
C GLY A 217 14.61 -2.82 -0.61
N LEU A 218 13.62 -3.12 0.24
CA LEU A 218 13.46 -2.52 1.56
C LEU A 218 14.17 -3.37 2.61
N ASP A 219 14.90 -2.74 3.51
CA ASP A 219 15.61 -3.41 4.60
C ASP A 219 14.67 -3.64 5.79
N TRP A 220 14.55 -4.89 6.24
CA TRP A 220 13.84 -5.18 7.48
C TRP A 220 14.62 -4.65 8.69
N VAL A 221 13.95 -3.87 9.53
CA VAL A 221 14.53 -3.28 10.75
C VAL A 221 14.17 -4.13 11.97
N ARG A 222 12.88 -4.35 12.21
CA ARG A 222 12.36 -5.14 13.33
C ARG A 222 10.89 -5.50 13.15
N THR A 223 10.44 -6.47 13.94
CA THR A 223 9.03 -6.82 14.10
C THR A 223 8.63 -6.61 15.54
N GLU A 224 7.52 -5.93 15.76
CA GLU A 224 6.92 -5.71 17.07
C GLU A 224 5.66 -6.56 17.23
N SER A 225 5.41 -7.07 18.44
CA SER A 225 4.29 -7.96 18.74
C SER A 225 3.41 -7.47 19.91
N TYR A 226 3.40 -6.17 20.14
CA TYR A 226 2.61 -5.56 21.22
C TYR A 226 1.10 -5.49 20.94
N LEU A 227 0.68 -5.67 19.68
CA LEU A 227 -0.74 -5.71 19.31
C LEU A 227 -1.32 -7.11 19.56
N PRO A 228 -2.60 -7.21 19.97
CA PRO A 228 -3.21 -8.50 20.33
C PRO A 228 -3.29 -9.50 19.18
N GLN A 229 -3.59 -9.03 17.97
CA GLN A 229 -3.92 -9.86 16.81
C GLN A 229 -2.97 -9.65 15.62
N GLN A 230 -2.37 -8.46 15.50
CA GLN A 230 -1.46 -8.11 14.41
C GLN A 230 0.00 -8.16 14.88
N HIS A 231 0.89 -8.24 13.90
CA HIS A 231 2.29 -7.88 14.05
C HIS A 231 2.56 -6.56 13.32
N VAL A 232 3.53 -5.81 13.80
CA VAL A 232 3.97 -4.55 13.21
C VAL A 232 5.37 -4.77 12.65
N LEU A 233 5.51 -4.78 11.33
CA LEU A 233 6.78 -4.99 10.67
C LEU A 233 7.30 -3.65 10.15
N ILE A 234 8.52 -3.30 10.55
CA ILE A 234 9.14 -2.03 10.20
C ILE A 234 10.28 -2.29 9.22
N PHE A 235 10.17 -1.63 8.07
CA PHE A 235 11.17 -1.64 7.01
C PHE A 235 11.72 -0.24 6.80
N GLN A 236 12.90 -0.14 6.19
CA GLN A 236 13.55 1.13 5.88
C GLN A 236 13.98 1.16 4.42
N ASN A 237 13.77 2.31 3.77
CA ASN A 237 14.40 2.58 2.49
C ASN A 237 15.91 2.77 2.73
N PRO A 238 16.79 1.97 2.08
CA PRO A 238 18.23 2.09 2.27
C PRO A 238 18.71 3.53 2.10
N ARG A 239 19.63 3.97 2.96
CA ARG A 239 20.33 5.23 2.73
C ARG A 239 21.28 5.05 1.56
N ALA A 240 21.35 6.03 0.65
CA ALA A 240 22.41 6.03 -0.35
C ALA A 240 23.77 5.91 0.40
N GLN A 241 24.55 4.91 0.00
CA GLN A 241 25.92 4.83 0.53
C GLN A 241 26.72 6.04 0.03
N PRO A 242 27.49 6.70 0.89
CA PRO A 242 28.28 7.87 0.52
C PRO A 242 29.36 7.56 -0.51
#